data_cc8575d6574d6f463b6b6f14fea8acc8
#
_entry.id   cc8575d6574d6f463b6b6f14fea8acc8
#
_cell.length_a   1.000
_cell.length_b   1.000
_cell.length_c   1.000
_cell.angle_alpha   90.00
_cell.angle_beta   90.00
_cell.angle_gamma   90.00
#
_symmetry.space_group_name_H-M   'P 1'
#
loop_
_entity.id
_entity.type
_entity.pdbx_description
1 polymer ?
#
loop_
_entity_poly.entity_id
_entity_poly.type
_entity_poly.pdbx_seq_one_letter_code
_entity_poly.pdbx_strand_id
1 'polypeptide(L)'
;SGSSPATSACSLENRKAWVLDQLRTYYLFPDLLDTTVNAADYSSVQSYIDALVAPARALGRDRGFTYITSIQEETDLINSGSSAGFGVRLGYDTVNSRAFVLEAFESAPAYPKGIDRGTEILSVNGTSTADLYASGGAQAFSDALGPSDPGVTRTLSIRQPDGTTSTVSVTKEEYALDPISDRYGALVIDNNGTDVGYINLRTFIVADAGPQLRTAINGFRQQGVDE
;
A
#
# COMPACT_ATOMS: atom_id res chain seq x y z
N SER A 1 29.34 30.03 -30.92
CA SER A 1 29.00 30.00 -29.49
C SER A 1 27.69 29.23 -29.32
N GLY A 2 27.80 27.93 -29.14
CA GLY A 2 26.65 27.08 -28.82
C GLY A 2 26.45 27.12 -27.29
N SER A 3 25.44 27.81 -26.81
CA SER A 3 24.94 27.68 -25.46
C SER A 3 24.25 26.33 -25.32
N SER A 4 24.87 25.40 -24.60
CA SER A 4 24.21 24.19 -24.12
C SER A 4 22.96 24.62 -23.33
N PRO A 5 21.78 24.01 -23.55
CA PRO A 5 20.64 24.31 -22.73
C PRO A 5 20.98 23.95 -21.28
N ALA A 6 20.78 24.93 -20.37
CA ALA A 6 20.90 24.66 -18.95
C ALA A 6 19.91 23.54 -18.61
N THR A 7 20.43 22.37 -18.26
CA THR A 7 19.60 21.24 -17.77
C THR A 7 18.82 21.75 -16.56
N SER A 8 17.49 21.75 -16.66
CA SER A 8 16.62 22.14 -15.57
C SER A 8 17.01 21.35 -14.32
N ALA A 9 17.09 22.02 -13.16
CA ALA A 9 17.38 21.37 -11.87
C ALA A 9 16.45 20.18 -11.60
N CYS A 10 15.25 20.18 -12.18
CA CYS A 10 14.24 19.12 -12.09
C CYS A 10 14.26 18.11 -13.25
N SER A 11 15.32 18.10 -14.09
CA SER A 11 15.43 17.09 -15.15
C SER A 11 15.43 15.67 -14.57
N LEU A 12 15.01 14.69 -15.37
CA LEU A 12 15.02 13.27 -14.95
C LEU A 12 16.44 12.83 -14.53
N GLU A 13 17.44 13.24 -15.26
CA GLU A 13 18.85 12.94 -14.98
C GLU A 13 19.27 13.50 -13.60
N ASN A 14 18.99 14.78 -13.35
CA ASN A 14 19.32 15.42 -12.07
C ASN A 14 18.57 14.78 -10.89
N ARG A 15 17.32 14.40 -11.06
CA ARG A 15 16.55 13.69 -10.04
C ARG A 15 17.12 12.31 -9.72
N LYS A 16 17.56 11.55 -10.73
CA LYS A 16 18.23 10.26 -10.53
C LYS A 16 19.58 10.43 -9.82
N ALA A 17 20.37 11.41 -10.21
CA ALA A 17 21.65 11.72 -9.55
C ALA A 17 21.43 12.07 -8.07
N TRP A 18 20.45 12.92 -7.78
CA TRP A 18 20.07 13.27 -6.42
C TRP A 18 19.64 12.04 -5.60
N VAL A 19 18.79 11.18 -6.17
CA VAL A 19 18.32 9.95 -5.50
C VAL A 19 19.50 9.02 -5.16
N LEU A 20 20.43 8.83 -6.07
CA LEU A 20 21.62 8.00 -5.81
C LEU A 20 22.44 8.58 -4.63
N ASP A 21 22.61 9.88 -4.57
CA ASP A 21 23.31 10.56 -3.48
C ASP A 21 22.58 10.37 -2.13
N GLN A 22 21.24 10.51 -2.13
CA GLN A 22 20.43 10.26 -0.94
C GLN A 22 20.52 8.80 -0.48
N LEU A 23 20.42 7.84 -1.41
CA LEU A 23 20.52 6.43 -1.04
C LEU A 23 21.92 6.06 -0.53
N ARG A 24 22.98 6.60 -1.09
CA ARG A 24 24.34 6.42 -0.55
C ARG A 24 24.50 6.93 0.88
N THR A 25 23.77 7.97 1.24
CA THR A 25 23.86 8.61 2.55
C THR A 25 22.94 7.98 3.59
N TYR A 26 21.72 7.61 3.19
CA TYR A 26 20.63 7.28 4.14
C TYR A 26 20.04 5.89 3.97
N TYR A 27 20.43 5.12 2.95
CA TYR A 27 19.86 3.81 2.75
C TYR A 27 20.17 2.86 3.90
N LEU A 28 19.18 2.14 4.37
CA LEU A 28 19.31 1.26 5.54
C LEU A 28 20.28 0.07 5.31
N PHE A 29 20.48 -0.33 4.05
CA PHE A 29 21.35 -1.45 3.65
C PHE A 29 22.42 -1.01 2.66
N PRO A 30 23.36 -0.12 3.04
CA PRO A 30 24.30 0.51 2.11
C PRO A 30 25.17 -0.52 1.35
N ASP A 31 25.54 -1.63 2.00
CA ASP A 31 26.36 -2.69 1.41
C ASP A 31 25.59 -3.50 0.33
N LEU A 32 24.27 -3.36 0.27
CA LEU A 32 23.38 -4.01 -0.70
C LEU A 32 22.87 -3.04 -1.76
N LEU A 33 23.39 -1.82 -1.81
CA LEU A 33 23.04 -0.85 -2.84
C LEU A 33 23.85 -1.12 -4.11
N ASP A 34 23.18 -1.47 -5.22
CA ASP A 34 23.86 -1.67 -6.51
C ASP A 34 24.14 -0.33 -7.19
N THR A 35 25.31 0.23 -6.93
CA THR A 35 25.74 1.51 -7.53
C THR A 35 26.34 1.32 -8.92
N THR A 36 26.33 0.13 -9.50
CA THR A 36 26.87 -0.16 -10.84
C THR A 36 25.84 0.03 -11.95
N VAL A 37 24.56 0.12 -11.59
CA VAL A 37 23.47 0.33 -12.56
C VAL A 37 23.59 1.70 -13.23
N ASN A 38 23.44 1.72 -14.55
CA ASN A 38 23.53 2.95 -15.32
C ASN A 38 22.18 3.68 -15.30
N ALA A 39 22.13 4.89 -14.77
CA ALA A 39 20.91 5.71 -14.66
C ALA A 39 20.24 5.97 -16.03
N ALA A 40 21.01 5.98 -17.14
CA ALA A 40 20.48 6.22 -18.48
C ALA A 40 19.53 5.12 -18.97
N ASP A 41 19.64 3.90 -18.42
CA ASP A 41 18.85 2.74 -18.86
C ASP A 41 17.41 2.74 -18.29
N TYR A 42 17.08 3.68 -17.42
CA TYR A 42 15.79 3.75 -16.73
C TYR A 42 14.97 4.97 -17.15
N SER A 43 13.71 4.77 -17.48
CA SER A 43 12.81 5.83 -17.97
C SER A 43 12.16 6.64 -16.85
N SER A 44 12.25 6.19 -15.59
CA SER A 44 11.68 6.89 -14.43
C SER A 44 12.65 6.88 -13.25
N VAL A 45 12.40 7.78 -12.27
CA VAL A 45 13.16 7.78 -11.01
C VAL A 45 12.86 6.52 -10.20
N GLN A 46 11.60 6.07 -10.16
CA GLN A 46 11.23 4.87 -9.41
C GLN A 46 11.90 3.61 -9.97
N SER A 47 11.89 3.40 -11.28
CA SER A 47 12.55 2.24 -11.88
C SER A 47 14.06 2.22 -11.64
N TYR A 48 14.68 3.40 -11.54
CA TYR A 48 16.09 3.51 -11.17
C TYR A 48 16.32 3.17 -9.68
N ILE A 49 15.44 3.64 -8.76
CA ILE A 49 15.47 3.23 -7.35
C ILE A 49 15.35 1.72 -7.23
N ASP A 50 14.38 1.12 -7.93
CA ASP A 50 14.13 -0.32 -7.89
C ASP A 50 15.36 -1.13 -8.28
N ALA A 51 16.11 -0.67 -9.28
CA ALA A 51 17.35 -1.30 -9.70
C ALA A 51 18.47 -1.14 -8.66
N LEU A 52 18.63 0.06 -8.09
CA LEU A 52 19.65 0.31 -7.05
C LEU A 52 19.44 -0.56 -5.81
N VAL A 53 18.19 -0.82 -5.40
CA VAL A 53 17.86 -1.58 -4.19
C VAL A 53 17.53 -3.05 -4.45
N ALA A 54 17.61 -3.51 -5.71
CA ALA A 54 17.26 -4.87 -6.11
C ALA A 54 18.01 -5.97 -5.31
N PRO A 55 19.31 -5.85 -4.99
CA PRO A 55 19.99 -6.87 -4.18
C PRO A 55 19.41 -6.99 -2.77
N ALA A 56 19.04 -5.88 -2.13
CA ALA A 56 18.43 -5.89 -0.80
C ALA A 56 17.02 -6.48 -0.84
N ARG A 57 16.24 -6.21 -1.90
CA ARG A 57 14.92 -6.82 -2.11
C ARG A 57 15.00 -8.32 -2.35
N ALA A 58 15.97 -8.78 -3.16
CA ALA A 58 16.19 -10.19 -3.41
C ALA A 58 16.49 -10.99 -2.13
N LEU A 59 17.10 -10.34 -1.14
CA LEU A 59 17.38 -10.92 0.19
C LEU A 59 16.23 -10.70 1.20
N GLY A 60 15.09 -10.12 0.78
CA GLY A 60 13.96 -9.81 1.64
C GLY A 60 14.25 -8.73 2.72
N ARG A 61 15.35 -7.98 2.56
CA ARG A 61 15.75 -6.90 3.47
C ARG A 61 14.93 -5.62 3.21
N ASP A 62 14.94 -5.13 1.99
CA ASP A 62 14.05 -4.06 1.54
C ASP A 62 12.74 -4.67 1.02
N ARG A 63 11.67 -4.50 1.79
CA ARG A 63 10.34 -5.04 1.46
C ARG A 63 9.46 -4.01 0.74
N GLY A 64 10.07 -3.11 -0.04
CA GLY A 64 9.35 -2.12 -0.84
C GLY A 64 9.11 -0.78 -0.13
N PHE A 65 9.80 -0.52 0.98
CA PHE A 65 9.71 0.77 1.68
C PHE A 65 10.63 1.87 1.10
N THR A 66 11.45 1.53 0.09
CA THR A 66 12.27 2.51 -0.64
C THR A 66 11.58 2.88 -1.95
N TYR A 67 10.92 4.01 -1.97
CA TYR A 67 10.15 4.51 -3.10
C TYR A 67 10.18 6.05 -3.15
N ILE A 68 9.67 6.63 -4.24
CA ILE A 68 9.48 8.06 -4.39
C ILE A 68 7.99 8.35 -4.63
N THR A 69 7.48 9.38 -3.97
CA THR A 69 6.13 9.90 -4.19
C THR A 69 6.18 11.41 -4.33
N SER A 70 5.11 12.05 -4.77
CA SER A 70 5.04 13.49 -4.81
C SER A 70 4.75 14.06 -3.42
N ILE A 71 5.38 15.21 -3.09
CA ILE A 71 5.09 15.92 -1.83
C ILE A 71 3.62 16.31 -1.76
N GLN A 72 3.00 16.64 -2.90
CA GLN A 72 1.60 17.01 -2.96
C GLN A 72 0.70 15.83 -2.60
N GLU A 73 0.94 14.66 -3.23
CA GLU A 73 0.17 13.44 -2.93
C GLU A 73 0.28 13.04 -1.46
N GLU A 74 1.48 13.10 -0.90
CA GLU A 74 1.72 12.80 0.52
C GLU A 74 1.02 13.82 1.44
N THR A 75 1.11 15.11 1.10
CA THR A 75 0.46 16.18 1.86
C THR A 75 -1.06 16.07 1.78
N ASP A 76 -1.60 15.77 0.62
CA ASP A 76 -3.04 15.58 0.42
C ASP A 76 -3.53 14.36 1.21
N LEU A 77 -2.80 13.25 1.19
CA LEU A 77 -3.09 12.07 1.97
C LEU A 77 -3.15 12.36 3.48
N ILE A 78 -2.18 13.10 4.01
CA ILE A 78 -2.11 13.46 5.44
C ILE A 78 -3.23 14.41 5.82
N ASN A 79 -3.46 15.45 5.02
CA ASN A 79 -4.39 16.53 5.35
C ASN A 79 -5.85 16.19 5.06
N SER A 80 -6.13 15.49 3.96
CA SER A 80 -7.50 15.09 3.61
C SER A 80 -8.00 13.92 4.44
N GLY A 81 -7.08 13.07 4.95
CA GLY A 81 -7.45 11.80 5.58
C GLY A 81 -8.15 10.85 4.62
N SER A 82 -7.94 11.02 3.31
CA SER A 82 -8.54 10.21 2.27
C SER A 82 -7.50 9.63 1.33
N SER A 83 -7.86 8.61 0.60
CA SER A 83 -7.07 7.98 -0.47
C SER A 83 -7.97 7.63 -1.63
N ALA A 84 -7.40 7.40 -2.81
CA ALA A 84 -8.13 6.89 -3.96
C ALA A 84 -7.75 5.43 -4.23
N GLY A 85 -8.72 4.62 -4.60
CA GLY A 85 -8.48 3.22 -4.89
C GLY A 85 -9.67 2.31 -4.66
N PHE A 86 -9.41 1.03 -4.55
CA PHE A 86 -10.42 0.04 -4.13
C PHE A 86 -10.67 0.05 -2.61
N GLY A 87 -9.75 0.61 -1.83
CA GLY A 87 -9.82 0.63 -0.38
C GLY A 87 -9.47 -0.70 0.28
N VAL A 88 -8.53 -1.42 -0.30
CA VAL A 88 -8.02 -2.68 0.25
C VAL A 88 -6.50 -2.66 0.37
N ARG A 89 -5.97 -3.31 1.40
CA ARG A 89 -4.57 -3.69 1.48
C ARG A 89 -4.42 -5.13 1.05
N LEU A 90 -3.45 -5.40 0.20
CA LEU A 90 -3.21 -6.72 -0.35
C LEU A 90 -1.97 -7.35 0.29
N GLY A 91 -2.04 -8.65 0.52
CA GLY A 91 -0.92 -9.51 0.85
C GLY A 91 -0.66 -10.48 -0.30
N TYR A 92 0.60 -10.76 -0.53
CA TYR A 92 1.04 -11.58 -1.64
C TYR A 92 1.74 -12.85 -1.14
N ASP A 93 1.19 -14.01 -1.53
CA ASP A 93 1.87 -15.29 -1.44
C ASP A 93 2.59 -15.52 -2.78
N THR A 94 3.82 -15.09 -2.85
CA THR A 94 4.63 -15.17 -4.08
C THR A 94 5.06 -16.61 -4.41
N VAL A 95 5.06 -17.50 -3.43
CA VAL A 95 5.42 -18.92 -3.62
C VAL A 95 4.31 -19.65 -4.36
N ASN A 96 3.06 -19.40 -3.98
CA ASN A 96 1.89 -20.04 -4.57
C ASN A 96 1.15 -19.15 -5.58
N SER A 97 1.72 -17.98 -5.93
CA SER A 97 1.15 -17.01 -6.88
C SER A 97 -0.29 -16.62 -6.53
N ARG A 98 -0.52 -16.24 -5.26
CA ARG A 98 -1.84 -15.88 -4.73
C ARG A 98 -1.82 -14.47 -4.16
N ALA A 99 -2.97 -13.79 -4.21
CA ALA A 99 -3.16 -12.46 -3.64
C ALA A 99 -4.40 -12.44 -2.72
N PHE A 100 -4.25 -11.88 -1.54
CA PHE A 100 -5.30 -11.83 -0.51
C PHE A 100 -5.54 -10.41 -0.04
N VAL A 101 -6.77 -10.13 0.36
CA VAL A 101 -7.12 -8.91 1.08
C VAL A 101 -6.75 -9.07 2.55
N LEU A 102 -5.83 -8.26 3.04
CA LEU A 102 -5.42 -8.20 4.44
C LEU A 102 -6.26 -7.23 5.25
N GLU A 103 -6.75 -6.16 4.59
CA GLU A 103 -7.58 -5.12 5.18
C GLU A 103 -8.52 -4.55 4.13
N ALA A 104 -9.74 -4.23 4.51
CA ALA A 104 -10.69 -3.49 3.71
C ALA A 104 -11.23 -2.31 4.52
N PHE A 105 -11.24 -1.11 3.93
CA PHE A 105 -11.84 0.07 4.52
C PHE A 105 -13.34 0.06 4.24
N GLU A 106 -14.15 0.21 5.29
CA GLU A 106 -15.61 0.09 5.21
C GLU A 106 -16.25 1.17 4.35
N SER A 107 -15.65 2.36 4.31
CA SER A 107 -16.07 3.50 3.47
C SER A 107 -15.68 3.36 1.99
N ALA A 108 -14.87 2.35 1.63
CA ALA A 108 -14.29 2.22 0.31
C ALA A 108 -15.10 1.32 -0.63
N PRO A 109 -14.94 1.46 -1.97
CA PRO A 109 -15.83 0.83 -2.94
C PRO A 109 -15.76 -0.71 -3.00
N ALA A 110 -14.67 -1.33 -2.57
CA ALA A 110 -14.56 -2.80 -2.59
C ALA A 110 -15.38 -3.48 -1.48
N TYR A 111 -15.48 -2.85 -0.31
CA TYR A 111 -16.14 -3.45 0.84
C TYR A 111 -17.63 -3.76 0.59
N PRO A 112 -18.48 -2.84 0.07
CA PRO A 112 -19.89 -3.14 -0.21
C PRO A 112 -20.09 -4.15 -1.36
N LYS A 113 -19.02 -4.52 -2.08
CA LYS A 113 -19.01 -5.59 -3.10
C LYS A 113 -18.65 -6.95 -2.52
N GLY A 114 -18.51 -7.06 -1.20
CA GLY A 114 -18.14 -8.30 -0.52
C GLY A 114 -16.63 -8.61 -0.56
N ILE A 115 -15.80 -7.64 -0.92
CA ILE A 115 -14.33 -7.80 -0.86
C ILE A 115 -13.87 -7.34 0.52
N ASP A 116 -13.45 -8.29 1.33
CA ASP A 116 -13.10 -8.07 2.73
C ASP A 116 -11.86 -8.87 3.12
N ARG A 117 -11.40 -8.70 4.35
CA ARG A 117 -10.27 -9.43 4.94
C ARG A 117 -10.43 -10.94 4.73
N GLY A 118 -9.40 -11.57 4.19
CA GLY A 118 -9.36 -12.99 3.86
C GLY A 118 -9.86 -13.33 2.46
N THR A 119 -10.48 -12.39 1.74
CA THR A 119 -10.86 -12.58 0.33
C THR A 119 -9.60 -12.80 -0.51
N GLU A 120 -9.57 -13.87 -1.31
CA GLU A 120 -8.55 -14.13 -2.32
C GLU A 120 -8.97 -13.55 -3.67
N ILE A 121 -8.05 -12.88 -4.37
CA ILE A 121 -8.28 -12.40 -5.73
C ILE A 121 -7.77 -13.47 -6.72
N LEU A 122 -8.69 -14.08 -7.46
CA LEU A 122 -8.39 -15.16 -8.40
C LEU A 122 -8.03 -14.65 -9.79
N SER A 123 -8.62 -13.54 -10.22
CA SER A 123 -8.30 -12.89 -11.50
C SER A 123 -8.60 -11.40 -11.50
N VAL A 124 -7.92 -10.67 -12.39
CA VAL A 124 -8.17 -9.26 -12.68
C VAL A 124 -8.46 -9.13 -14.18
N ASN A 125 -9.67 -8.61 -14.53
CA ASN A 125 -10.13 -8.45 -15.91
C ASN A 125 -10.02 -9.74 -16.74
N GLY A 126 -10.25 -10.90 -16.12
CA GLY A 126 -10.20 -12.22 -16.76
C GLY A 126 -8.82 -12.87 -16.80
N THR A 127 -7.74 -12.15 -16.50
CA THR A 127 -6.39 -12.75 -16.38
C THR A 127 -6.19 -13.30 -14.98
N SER A 128 -5.82 -14.57 -14.86
CA SER A 128 -5.67 -15.21 -13.56
C SER A 128 -4.50 -14.60 -12.77
N THR A 129 -4.61 -14.61 -11.44
CA THR A 129 -3.52 -14.15 -10.55
C THR A 129 -2.23 -14.94 -10.82
N ALA A 130 -2.34 -16.25 -11.06
CA ALA A 130 -1.19 -17.09 -11.39
C ALA A 130 -0.50 -16.68 -12.70
N ASP A 131 -1.25 -16.35 -13.75
CA ASP A 131 -0.70 -15.90 -15.04
C ASP A 131 -0.04 -14.51 -14.90
N LEU A 132 -0.63 -13.60 -14.13
CA LEU A 132 -0.04 -12.31 -13.84
C LEU A 132 1.30 -12.47 -13.10
N TYR A 133 1.34 -13.34 -12.09
CA TYR A 133 2.59 -13.64 -11.38
C TYR A 133 3.65 -14.27 -12.28
N ALA A 134 3.25 -15.19 -13.16
CA ALA A 134 4.15 -15.80 -14.12
C ALA A 134 4.73 -14.78 -15.12
N SER A 135 3.98 -13.73 -15.46
CA SER A 135 4.41 -12.71 -16.43
C SER A 135 5.36 -11.66 -15.85
N GLY A 136 5.30 -11.36 -14.55
CA GLY A 136 6.13 -10.30 -13.95
C GLY A 136 5.96 -10.19 -12.42
N GLY A 137 5.53 -11.25 -11.76
CA GLY A 137 5.42 -11.30 -10.30
C GLY A 137 4.34 -10.38 -9.73
N ALA A 138 4.53 -9.96 -8.49
CA ALA A 138 3.63 -9.05 -7.80
C ALA A 138 3.46 -7.71 -8.52
N GLN A 139 4.46 -7.26 -9.27
CA GLN A 139 4.38 -6.02 -10.04
C GLN A 139 3.35 -6.14 -11.17
N ALA A 140 3.38 -7.21 -11.96
CA ALA A 140 2.41 -7.42 -13.04
C ALA A 140 0.98 -7.53 -12.49
N PHE A 141 0.80 -8.13 -11.32
CA PHE A 141 -0.49 -8.13 -10.62
C PHE A 141 -0.93 -6.71 -10.22
N SER A 142 -0.01 -5.91 -9.65
CA SER A 142 -0.28 -4.52 -9.29
C SER A 142 -0.64 -3.67 -10.52
N ASP A 143 0.09 -3.85 -11.62
CA ASP A 143 -0.16 -3.15 -12.88
C ASP A 143 -1.54 -3.50 -13.47
N ALA A 144 -1.96 -4.76 -13.36
CA ALA A 144 -3.30 -5.19 -13.76
C ALA A 144 -4.42 -4.51 -12.96
N LEU A 145 -4.18 -4.21 -11.67
CA LEU A 145 -5.08 -3.41 -10.85
C LEU A 145 -5.14 -1.95 -11.32
N GLY A 146 -4.12 -1.48 -12.02
CA GLY A 146 -4.03 -0.13 -12.60
C GLY A 146 -3.77 0.97 -11.56
N PRO A 147 -3.68 2.24 -12.02
CA PRO A 147 -3.37 3.38 -11.17
C PRO A 147 -4.45 3.62 -10.11
N SER A 148 -4.11 4.32 -9.03
CA SER A 148 -5.02 4.62 -7.91
C SER A 148 -5.95 5.81 -8.21
N ASP A 149 -6.25 6.08 -9.47
CA ASP A 149 -7.11 7.18 -9.88
C ASP A 149 -8.60 6.81 -9.74
N PRO A 150 -9.46 7.74 -9.27
CA PRO A 150 -10.91 7.54 -9.30
C PRO A 150 -11.42 7.26 -10.72
N GLY A 151 -12.45 6.42 -10.84
CA GLY A 151 -13.05 6.04 -12.11
C GLY A 151 -12.42 4.81 -12.78
N VAL A 152 -11.25 4.35 -12.33
CA VAL A 152 -10.62 3.12 -12.83
C VAL A 152 -11.42 1.90 -12.37
N THR A 153 -12.04 1.19 -13.30
CA THR A 153 -12.86 0.00 -13.01
C THR A 153 -12.09 -1.28 -13.31
N ARG A 154 -12.24 -2.29 -12.43
CA ARG A 154 -11.74 -3.65 -12.65
C ARG A 154 -12.82 -4.67 -12.34
N THR A 155 -12.85 -5.73 -13.15
CA THR A 155 -13.63 -6.94 -12.87
C THR A 155 -12.71 -7.91 -12.15
N LEU A 156 -13.09 -8.31 -10.93
CA LEU A 156 -12.32 -9.20 -10.07
C LEU A 156 -13.09 -10.50 -9.87
N SER A 157 -12.47 -11.64 -10.16
CA SER A 157 -12.97 -12.93 -9.65
C SER A 157 -12.34 -13.14 -8.29
N ILE A 158 -13.17 -13.46 -7.31
CA ILE A 158 -12.75 -13.56 -5.90
C ILE A 158 -13.20 -14.89 -5.29
N ARG A 159 -12.50 -15.30 -4.24
CA ARG A 159 -12.87 -16.42 -3.37
C ARG A 159 -12.95 -15.94 -1.94
N GLN A 160 -14.06 -16.22 -1.30
CA GLN A 160 -14.25 -15.93 0.13
C GLN A 160 -13.54 -16.96 1.01
N PRO A 161 -13.31 -16.68 2.31
CA PRO A 161 -12.74 -17.66 3.24
C PRO A 161 -13.53 -18.96 3.40
N ASP A 162 -14.85 -18.93 3.13
CA ASP A 162 -15.72 -20.12 3.14
C ASP A 162 -15.63 -20.96 1.84
N GLY A 163 -14.80 -20.52 0.87
CA GLY A 163 -14.63 -21.17 -0.43
C GLY A 163 -15.59 -20.68 -1.53
N THR A 164 -16.58 -19.87 -1.19
CA THR A 164 -17.52 -19.30 -2.19
C THR A 164 -16.78 -18.40 -3.18
N THR A 165 -17.06 -18.56 -4.46
CA THR A 165 -16.47 -17.73 -5.52
C THR A 165 -17.53 -16.85 -6.18
N SER A 166 -17.11 -15.63 -6.54
CA SER A 166 -17.94 -14.69 -7.29
C SER A 166 -17.10 -13.81 -8.20
N THR A 167 -17.77 -13.10 -9.10
CA THR A 167 -17.12 -12.08 -9.94
C THR A 167 -17.82 -10.76 -9.70
N VAL A 168 -17.03 -9.75 -9.35
CA VAL A 168 -17.53 -8.41 -9.01
C VAL A 168 -16.80 -7.36 -9.84
N SER A 169 -17.51 -6.29 -10.20
CA SER A 169 -16.92 -5.11 -10.83
C SER A 169 -16.81 -4.01 -9.77
N VAL A 170 -15.62 -3.46 -9.61
CA VAL A 170 -15.33 -2.40 -8.64
C VAL A 170 -14.68 -1.23 -9.36
N THR A 171 -15.21 -0.05 -9.14
CA THR A 171 -14.64 1.21 -9.62
C THR A 171 -13.90 1.87 -8.48
N LYS A 172 -12.67 2.33 -8.72
CA LYS A 172 -11.89 3.08 -7.74
C LYS A 172 -12.53 4.42 -7.48
N GLU A 173 -12.58 4.80 -6.21
CA GLU A 173 -13.14 6.08 -5.74
C GLU A 173 -12.22 6.66 -4.65
N GLU A 174 -12.43 7.92 -4.32
CA GLU A 174 -11.88 8.49 -3.09
C GLU A 174 -12.64 7.92 -1.89
N TYR A 175 -11.91 7.55 -0.83
CA TYR A 175 -12.49 7.03 0.42
C TYR A 175 -11.71 7.54 1.63
N ALA A 176 -12.37 7.67 2.75
CA ALA A 176 -11.76 8.08 4.01
C ALA A 176 -10.80 6.99 4.54
N LEU A 177 -9.60 7.40 4.93
CA LEU A 177 -8.66 6.56 5.67
C LEU A 177 -9.00 6.61 7.16
N ASP A 178 -10.05 5.92 7.54
CA ASP A 178 -10.45 5.84 8.93
C ASP A 178 -9.37 5.11 9.76
N PRO A 179 -8.71 5.78 10.71
CA PRO A 179 -7.58 5.20 11.46
C PRO A 179 -8.00 4.06 12.38
N ILE A 180 -9.23 4.07 12.88
CA ILE A 180 -9.78 2.98 13.70
C ILE A 180 -10.94 2.34 12.96
N SER A 181 -10.89 1.01 12.77
CA SER A 181 -11.95 0.28 12.06
C SER A 181 -13.31 0.45 12.72
N ASP A 182 -14.36 0.73 11.96
CA ASP A 182 -15.74 0.76 12.46
C ASP A 182 -16.21 -0.63 12.94
N ARG A 183 -15.65 -1.71 12.39
CA ARG A 183 -16.02 -3.09 12.73
C ARG A 183 -15.19 -3.69 13.84
N TYR A 184 -13.86 -3.59 13.69
CA TYR A 184 -12.89 -4.17 14.62
C TYR A 184 -12.45 -3.18 15.69
N GLY A 185 -12.81 -1.98 15.56
CA GLY A 185 -12.67 -0.73 16.28
C GLY A 185 -12.01 -0.74 17.64
N ALA A 186 -12.68 -0.11 18.59
CA ALA A 186 -12.34 -0.13 19.99
C ALA A 186 -13.29 -1.09 20.71
N LEU A 187 -12.81 -2.25 21.11
CA LEU A 187 -13.60 -3.32 21.72
C LEU A 187 -13.09 -3.64 23.12
N VAL A 188 -14.00 -3.96 24.03
CA VAL A 188 -13.64 -4.60 25.29
C VAL A 188 -13.79 -6.12 25.11
N ILE A 189 -12.72 -6.85 25.36
CA ILE A 189 -12.64 -8.31 25.19
C ILE A 189 -12.48 -8.92 26.59
N ASP A 190 -13.41 -9.79 26.98
CA ASP A 190 -13.24 -10.60 28.20
C ASP A 190 -12.17 -11.68 27.95
N ASN A 191 -11.09 -11.62 28.71
CA ASN A 191 -10.03 -12.62 28.74
C ASN A 191 -10.05 -13.33 30.10
N ASN A 192 -10.88 -14.36 30.21
CA ASN A 192 -11.04 -15.18 31.44
C ASN A 192 -11.37 -14.34 32.68
N GLY A 193 -12.30 -13.40 32.56
CA GLY A 193 -12.77 -12.55 33.66
C GLY A 193 -11.95 -11.27 33.85
N THR A 194 -11.00 -10.99 32.95
CA THR A 194 -10.29 -9.71 32.88
C THR A 194 -10.70 -8.99 31.59
N ASP A 195 -11.23 -7.80 31.71
CA ASP A 195 -11.59 -6.97 30.58
C ASP A 195 -10.35 -6.30 29.98
N VAL A 196 -10.08 -6.58 28.70
CA VAL A 196 -8.95 -6.03 27.93
C VAL A 196 -9.46 -5.09 26.84
N GLY A 197 -8.90 -3.88 26.78
CA GLY A 197 -9.19 -2.92 25.73
C GLY A 197 -8.41 -3.24 24.44
N TYR A 198 -9.11 -3.58 23.37
CA TYR A 198 -8.54 -3.84 22.05
C TYR A 198 -8.83 -2.68 21.10
N ILE A 199 -7.79 -2.20 20.38
CA ILE A 199 -7.95 -1.19 19.33
C ILE A 199 -7.34 -1.71 18.03
N ASN A 200 -8.15 -1.76 16.96
CA ASN A 200 -7.67 -1.99 15.60
C ASN A 200 -7.26 -0.65 14.97
N LEU A 201 -6.02 -0.25 15.17
CA LEU A 201 -5.45 0.96 14.56
C LEU A 201 -4.84 0.61 13.21
N ARG A 202 -5.43 1.12 12.12
CA ARG A 202 -5.07 0.80 10.73
C ARG A 202 -4.01 1.73 10.15
N THR A 203 -3.97 2.97 10.59
CA THR A 203 -3.05 3.99 10.07
C THR A 203 -2.76 5.06 11.10
N PHE A 204 -1.53 5.62 11.07
CA PHE A 204 -1.11 6.76 11.89
C PHE A 204 -0.95 8.04 11.08
N ILE A 205 -0.94 7.96 9.74
CA ILE A 205 -0.52 9.08 8.90
C ILE A 205 -1.58 10.16 8.76
N VAL A 206 -2.83 9.86 9.11
CA VAL A 206 -3.91 10.85 9.04
C VAL A 206 -4.01 11.66 10.34
N ALA A 207 -4.35 12.93 10.22
CA ALA A 207 -4.40 13.86 11.35
C ALA A 207 -5.35 13.40 12.47
N ASP A 208 -6.40 12.65 12.11
CA ASP A 208 -7.44 12.19 13.03
C ASP A 208 -7.06 10.94 13.86
N ALA A 209 -5.93 10.29 13.54
CA ALA A 209 -5.50 9.06 14.23
C ALA A 209 -5.28 9.28 15.74
N GLY A 210 -4.60 10.35 16.13
CA GLY A 210 -4.35 10.69 17.53
C GLY A 210 -5.63 11.01 18.32
N PRO A 211 -6.52 11.89 17.84
CA PRO A 211 -7.83 12.15 18.44
C PRO A 211 -8.68 10.89 18.61
N GLN A 212 -8.83 10.06 17.58
CA GLN A 212 -9.64 8.83 17.65
C GLN A 212 -9.05 7.82 18.65
N LEU A 213 -7.73 7.61 18.64
CA LEU A 213 -7.06 6.74 19.61
C LEU A 213 -7.30 7.22 21.05
N ARG A 214 -7.20 8.51 21.30
CA ARG A 214 -7.47 9.10 22.61
C ARG A 214 -8.92 8.89 23.05
N THR A 215 -9.87 9.03 22.12
CA THR A 215 -11.30 8.80 22.40
C THR A 215 -11.54 7.32 22.78
N ALA A 216 -10.94 6.38 22.05
CA ALA A 216 -11.04 4.95 22.33
C ALA A 216 -10.49 4.61 23.74
N ILE A 217 -9.29 5.08 24.06
CA ILE A 217 -8.66 4.86 25.38
C ILE A 217 -9.50 5.46 26.51
N ASN A 218 -10.02 6.67 26.32
CA ASN A 218 -10.89 7.27 27.32
C ASN A 218 -12.20 6.50 27.51
N GLY A 219 -12.75 5.92 26.43
CA GLY A 219 -13.92 5.04 26.49
C GLY A 219 -13.65 3.79 27.33
N PHE A 220 -12.49 3.18 27.21
CA PHE A 220 -12.08 2.04 28.04
C PHE A 220 -11.97 2.41 29.51
N ARG A 221 -11.30 3.52 29.81
CA ARG A 221 -11.20 4.01 31.22
C ARG A 221 -12.54 4.29 31.84
N GLN A 222 -13.52 4.84 31.09
CA GLN A 222 -14.87 5.05 31.56
C GLN A 222 -15.64 3.76 31.87
N GLN A 223 -15.27 2.66 31.22
CA GLN A 223 -15.81 1.32 31.46
C GLN A 223 -15.08 0.56 32.56
N GLY A 224 -14.01 1.15 33.15
CA GLY A 224 -13.21 0.51 34.18
C GLY A 224 -12.22 -0.53 33.62
N VAL A 225 -11.88 -0.43 32.34
CA VAL A 225 -10.88 -1.29 31.71
C VAL A 225 -9.51 -0.65 31.90
N ASP A 226 -8.62 -1.34 32.60
CA ASP A 226 -7.28 -0.87 32.97
C ASP A 226 -6.16 -1.54 32.15
N GLU A 227 -6.46 -2.58 31.36
CA GLU A 227 -5.54 -3.32 30.49
C GLU A 227 -5.92 -3.23 29.01
#